data_1a09b4741be59e7718d164f3042eace6
#
_entry.id   1a09b4741be59e7718d164f3042eace6
#
_cell.length_a   1.000
_cell.length_b   1.000
_cell.length_c   1.000
_cell.angle_alpha   90.00
_cell.angle_beta   90.00
_cell.angle_gamma   90.00
#
_symmetry.space_group_name_H-M   'P 1'
#
loop_
_entity.id
_entity.type
_entity.pdbx_description
1 polymer ?
#
loop_
_entity_poly.entity_id
_entity_poly.type
_entity_poly.pdbx_seq_one_letter_code
_entity_poly.pdbx_strand_id
1 'polypeptide(L)'
;MKVRESGMPGEEVWSEFFEPKRILKKLWIDKTIRDIADFGCGYGTFTIPVAQTVKGKVYAIDIEPDMVEETKRKAEKRKLGNVETIIRDFVSDGSGLENESVDYVMLFNILHLNNPETLLREAYRILRKGGKLGIIHWNYDSATPRGPPMEIRPKPEQCIKWARNSGFNHPLQYDLKSYHYGIVLTKEGKRWKTIIILSKIK
;
A
#
# COMPACT_ATOMS: atom_id res chain seq x y z
N MET A 1 17.75 5.24 0.40
CA MET A 1 18.43 4.75 -0.83
C MET A 1 17.40 4.77 -1.95
N LYS A 2 17.65 5.55 -2.97
CA LYS A 2 16.75 5.73 -4.11
C LYS A 2 16.80 4.47 -4.97
N VAL A 3 15.76 3.68 -5.01
CA VAL A 3 15.68 2.54 -5.93
C VAL A 3 15.22 3.07 -7.30
N ARG A 4 16.13 3.73 -8.00
CA ARG A 4 15.91 4.22 -9.38
C ARG A 4 15.76 3.11 -10.42
N GLU A 5 16.04 1.88 -10.03
CA GLU A 5 16.12 0.76 -10.97
C GLU A 5 14.77 0.07 -11.23
N SER A 6 13.67 0.60 -10.71
CA SER A 6 12.34 0.04 -11.01
C SER A 6 11.96 0.18 -12.49
N GLY A 7 12.70 1.01 -13.26
CA GLY A 7 12.41 1.24 -14.66
C GLY A 7 10.98 1.73 -14.90
N MET A 8 10.43 2.53 -13.96
CA MET A 8 9.08 3.06 -14.08
C MET A 8 8.94 3.82 -15.41
N PRO A 9 8.09 3.36 -16.32
CA PRO A 9 7.89 4.02 -17.61
C PRO A 9 7.16 5.34 -17.43
N GLY A 10 7.08 6.14 -18.51
CA GLY A 10 6.20 7.32 -18.54
C GLY A 10 4.77 6.95 -18.21
N GLU A 11 4.01 7.93 -17.71
CA GLU A 11 2.66 7.72 -17.16
C GLU A 11 1.69 7.02 -18.11
N GLU A 12 1.70 7.35 -19.40
CA GLU A 12 0.80 6.76 -20.40
C GLU A 12 0.96 5.24 -20.43
N VAL A 13 2.21 4.77 -20.55
CA VAL A 13 2.53 3.33 -20.56
C VAL A 13 2.25 2.70 -19.20
N TRP A 14 2.53 3.42 -18.10
CA TRP A 14 2.27 2.92 -16.75
C TRP A 14 0.79 2.67 -16.50
N SER A 15 -0.07 3.60 -16.97
CA SER A 15 -1.51 3.51 -16.75
C SER A 15 -2.17 2.33 -17.49
N GLU A 16 -1.59 1.84 -18.58
CA GLU A 16 -2.10 0.69 -19.35
C GLU A 16 -2.05 -0.63 -18.55
N PHE A 17 -1.18 -0.72 -17.56
CA PHE A 17 -1.04 -1.94 -16.73
C PHE A 17 -2.11 -2.09 -15.68
N PHE A 18 -2.95 -1.06 -15.43
CA PHE A 18 -3.86 -1.06 -14.30
C PHE A 18 -5.28 -0.63 -14.67
N GLU A 19 -6.23 -1.27 -14.04
CA GLU A 19 -7.61 -0.82 -13.89
C GLU A 19 -7.82 -0.36 -12.43
N PRO A 20 -7.41 0.87 -12.04
CA PRO A 20 -7.28 1.23 -10.63
C PRO A 20 -8.56 1.00 -9.82
N LYS A 21 -9.73 1.45 -10.32
CA LYS A 21 -11.01 1.28 -9.60
C LYS A 21 -11.33 -0.17 -9.31
N ARG A 22 -11.07 -1.08 -10.25
CA ARG A 22 -11.30 -2.51 -10.09
C ARG A 22 -10.33 -3.13 -9.08
N ILE A 23 -9.06 -2.73 -9.16
CA ILE A 23 -8.01 -3.18 -8.26
C ILE A 23 -8.31 -2.73 -6.83
N LEU A 24 -8.64 -1.46 -6.61
CA LEU A 24 -8.98 -0.92 -5.30
C LEU A 24 -10.14 -1.68 -4.65
N LYS A 25 -11.20 -1.98 -5.42
CA LYS A 25 -12.32 -2.79 -4.93
C LYS A 25 -11.88 -4.19 -4.53
N LYS A 26 -11.02 -4.86 -5.33
CA LYS A 26 -10.47 -6.18 -4.98
C LYS A 26 -9.61 -6.15 -3.71
N LEU A 27 -8.92 -5.05 -3.46
CA LEU A 27 -8.08 -4.85 -2.28
C LEU A 27 -8.84 -4.20 -1.11
N TRP A 28 -10.18 -4.23 -1.16
CA TRP A 28 -11.07 -3.77 -0.09
C TRP A 28 -10.95 -2.29 0.25
N ILE A 29 -10.59 -1.47 -0.74
CA ILE A 29 -10.63 -0.02 -0.61
C ILE A 29 -11.96 0.48 -1.15
N ASP A 30 -12.82 0.91 -0.23
CA ASP A 30 -14.15 1.45 -0.49
C ASP A 30 -14.47 2.64 0.43
N LYS A 31 -15.70 3.12 0.37
CA LYS A 31 -16.17 4.28 1.16
C LYS A 31 -16.18 4.09 2.68
N THR A 32 -15.95 2.88 3.19
CA THR A 32 -15.88 2.60 4.63
C THR A 32 -14.49 2.89 5.20
N ILE A 33 -13.46 2.88 4.35
CA ILE A 33 -12.11 3.30 4.71
C ILE A 33 -12.08 4.83 4.77
N ARG A 34 -11.44 5.39 5.80
CA ARG A 34 -11.31 6.85 5.95
C ARG A 34 -9.95 7.33 5.51
N ASP A 35 -8.93 7.10 6.31
CA ASP A 35 -7.62 7.67 6.12
C ASP A 35 -6.66 6.62 5.53
N ILE A 36 -5.95 7.00 4.48
CA ILE A 36 -5.07 6.11 3.72
C ILE A 36 -3.69 6.74 3.56
N ALA A 37 -2.64 5.93 3.66
CA ALA A 37 -1.30 6.30 3.23
C ALA A 37 -0.90 5.51 1.99
N ASP A 38 -0.42 6.23 0.97
CA ASP A 38 0.09 5.70 -0.30
C ASP A 38 1.59 5.94 -0.36
N PHE A 39 2.37 4.88 -0.16
CA PHE A 39 3.82 4.93 -0.18
C PHE A 39 4.36 4.70 -1.59
N GLY A 40 5.08 5.69 -2.11
CA GLY A 40 5.50 5.69 -3.50
C GLY A 40 4.34 6.03 -4.42
N CYS A 41 3.71 7.19 -4.20
CA CYS A 41 2.49 7.58 -4.93
C CYS A 41 2.69 7.75 -6.44
N GLY A 42 3.94 7.99 -6.87
CA GLY A 42 4.29 8.14 -8.28
C GLY A 42 3.42 9.20 -8.97
N TYR A 43 2.88 8.85 -10.13
CA TYR A 43 1.97 9.71 -10.90
C TYR A 43 0.56 9.87 -10.30
N GLY A 44 0.30 9.36 -9.10
CA GLY A 44 -1.02 9.38 -8.48
C GLY A 44 -2.02 8.39 -9.09
N THR A 45 -1.54 7.36 -9.79
CA THR A 45 -2.37 6.35 -10.48
C THR A 45 -3.40 5.71 -9.56
N PHE A 46 -3.01 5.44 -8.30
CA PHE A 46 -3.92 4.92 -7.27
C PHE A 46 -4.39 6.00 -6.31
N THR A 47 -3.55 6.96 -5.95
CA THR A 47 -3.89 8.07 -5.06
C THR A 47 -5.17 8.79 -5.48
N ILE A 48 -5.28 9.16 -6.76
CA ILE A 48 -6.43 9.93 -7.27
C ILE A 48 -7.74 9.14 -7.20
N PRO A 49 -7.84 7.90 -7.70
CA PRO A 49 -9.05 7.08 -7.54
C PRO A 49 -9.41 6.79 -6.08
N VAL A 50 -8.42 6.62 -5.21
CA VAL A 50 -8.62 6.45 -3.77
C VAL A 50 -9.27 7.70 -3.18
N ALA A 51 -8.72 8.88 -3.45
CA ALA A 51 -9.25 10.16 -2.95
C ALA A 51 -10.68 10.44 -3.41
N GLN A 52 -11.06 9.94 -4.59
CA GLN A 52 -12.45 9.98 -5.07
C GLN A 52 -13.39 9.00 -4.34
N THR A 53 -12.83 7.98 -3.70
CA THR A 53 -13.60 6.90 -3.08
C THR A 53 -13.81 7.13 -1.59
N VAL A 54 -12.75 7.55 -0.88
CA VAL A 54 -12.76 7.69 0.58
C VAL A 54 -13.16 9.10 1.00
N LYS A 55 -13.66 9.23 2.25
CA LYS A 55 -14.06 10.53 2.80
C LYS A 55 -12.97 11.18 3.65
N GLY A 56 -12.01 10.40 4.12
CA GLY A 56 -10.90 10.88 4.93
C GLY A 56 -9.72 11.32 4.09
N LYS A 57 -8.58 11.53 4.73
CA LYS A 57 -7.34 11.98 4.10
C LYS A 57 -6.63 10.86 3.34
N VAL A 58 -6.01 11.23 2.24
CA VAL A 58 -5.09 10.39 1.47
C VAL A 58 -3.71 11.03 1.51
N TYR A 59 -2.79 10.44 2.25
CA TYR A 59 -1.41 10.86 2.35
C TYR A 59 -0.61 10.22 1.22
N ALA A 60 -0.26 11.01 0.22
CA ALA A 60 0.51 10.59 -0.94
C ALA A 60 1.98 10.92 -0.71
N ILE A 61 2.79 9.90 -0.46
CA ILE A 61 4.19 10.06 -0.05
C ILE A 61 5.11 9.52 -1.15
N ASP A 62 6.06 10.32 -1.58
CA ASP A 62 7.11 9.90 -2.51
C ASP A 62 8.44 10.60 -2.19
N ILE A 63 9.55 9.98 -2.58
CA ILE A 63 10.89 10.60 -2.47
C ILE A 63 11.17 11.55 -3.63
N GLU A 64 10.50 11.36 -4.77
CA GLU A 64 10.69 12.16 -5.98
C GLU A 64 9.78 13.38 -5.96
N PRO A 65 10.34 14.62 -5.89
CA PRO A 65 9.54 15.85 -5.89
C PRO A 65 8.61 15.97 -7.11
N ASP A 66 9.09 15.56 -8.30
CA ASP A 66 8.31 15.63 -9.53
C ASP A 66 7.06 14.74 -9.49
N MET A 67 7.14 13.57 -8.83
CA MET A 67 6.01 12.65 -8.66
C MET A 67 4.98 13.24 -7.69
N VAL A 68 5.46 13.83 -6.60
CA VAL A 68 4.62 14.50 -5.60
C VAL A 68 3.87 15.68 -6.24
N GLU A 69 4.57 16.51 -7.00
CA GLU A 69 3.96 17.68 -7.67
C GLU A 69 2.95 17.24 -8.72
N GLU A 70 3.24 16.22 -9.52
CA GLU A 70 2.30 15.70 -10.52
C GLU A 70 1.03 15.14 -9.86
N THR A 71 1.17 14.38 -8.75
CA THR A 71 0.03 13.89 -7.98
C THR A 71 -0.80 15.03 -7.40
N LYS A 72 -0.16 16.07 -6.86
CA LYS A 72 -0.80 17.29 -6.36
C LYS A 72 -1.57 18.00 -7.45
N ARG A 73 -0.93 18.29 -8.59
CA ARG A 73 -1.56 18.92 -9.76
C ARG A 73 -2.81 18.18 -10.22
N LYS A 74 -2.78 16.83 -10.21
CA LYS A 74 -3.93 16.00 -10.57
C LYS A 74 -5.06 16.08 -9.56
N ALA A 75 -4.73 16.12 -8.28
CA ALA A 75 -5.71 16.29 -7.20
C ALA A 75 -6.40 17.64 -7.30
N GLU A 76 -5.64 18.72 -7.46
CA GLU A 76 -6.16 20.08 -7.64
C GLU A 76 -7.06 20.22 -8.87
N LYS A 77 -6.61 19.71 -10.03
CA LYS A 77 -7.42 19.70 -11.27
C LYS A 77 -8.77 18.99 -11.09
N ARG A 78 -8.85 18.01 -10.19
CA ARG A 78 -10.08 17.26 -9.86
C ARG A 78 -10.81 17.78 -8.62
N LYS A 79 -10.31 18.88 -8.03
CA LYS A 79 -10.88 19.50 -6.81
C LYS A 79 -10.96 18.51 -5.63
N LEU A 80 -9.96 17.64 -5.50
CA LEU A 80 -9.84 16.67 -4.41
C LEU A 80 -9.13 17.31 -3.21
N GLY A 81 -9.90 17.92 -2.31
CA GLY A 81 -9.37 18.60 -1.13
C GLY A 81 -8.88 17.67 -0.01
N ASN A 82 -8.97 16.37 -0.21
CA ASN A 82 -8.58 15.35 0.78
C ASN A 82 -7.24 14.67 0.49
N VAL A 83 -6.48 15.12 -0.51
CA VAL A 83 -5.12 14.63 -0.80
C VAL A 83 -4.10 15.53 -0.12
N GLU A 84 -3.23 14.94 0.67
CA GLU A 84 -2.07 15.57 1.28
C GLU A 84 -0.81 14.95 0.71
N THR A 85 -0.02 15.73 -0.01
CA THR A 85 1.19 15.26 -0.69
C THR A 85 2.44 15.54 0.16
N ILE A 86 3.34 14.58 0.29
CA ILE A 86 4.50 14.64 1.16
C ILE A 86 5.75 14.18 0.39
N ILE A 87 6.75 15.04 0.28
CA ILE A 87 8.08 14.67 -0.24
C ILE A 87 8.87 14.09 0.93
N ARG A 88 9.18 12.78 0.87
CA ARG A 88 9.91 12.14 1.98
C ARG A 88 10.56 10.81 1.55
N ASP A 89 11.78 10.59 2.04
CA ASP A 89 12.38 9.25 2.03
C ASP A 89 11.82 8.43 3.20
N PHE A 90 10.68 7.79 2.96
CA PHE A 90 9.99 7.00 3.98
C PHE A 90 10.73 5.70 4.36
N VAL A 91 11.77 5.32 3.63
CA VAL A 91 12.63 4.17 3.97
C VAL A 91 13.62 4.54 5.05
N SER A 92 14.25 5.74 4.93
CA SER A 92 15.26 6.24 5.88
C SER A 92 14.62 6.94 7.08
N ASP A 93 13.57 7.76 6.82
CA ASP A 93 13.04 8.73 7.79
C ASP A 93 11.63 8.38 8.29
N GLY A 94 11.10 7.23 7.88
CA GLY A 94 9.70 6.87 8.10
C GLY A 94 8.72 7.79 7.35
N SER A 95 7.44 7.56 7.49
CA SER A 95 6.39 8.30 6.77
C SER A 95 6.17 9.74 7.26
N GLY A 96 6.59 10.05 8.49
CA GLY A 96 6.25 11.29 9.18
C GLY A 96 4.83 11.30 9.76
N LEU A 97 4.05 10.25 9.58
CA LEU A 97 2.71 10.13 10.14
C LEU A 97 2.76 9.61 11.58
N GLU A 98 1.73 9.96 12.36
CA GLU A 98 1.61 9.50 13.75
C GLU A 98 1.29 8.00 13.84
N ASN A 99 1.51 7.41 15.01
CA ASN A 99 1.11 6.05 15.31
C ASN A 99 -0.42 5.92 15.18
N GLU A 100 -0.88 4.82 14.61
CA GLU A 100 -2.31 4.49 14.54
C GLU A 100 -3.18 5.62 13.95
N SER A 101 -2.67 6.30 12.90
CA SER A 101 -3.28 7.47 12.26
C SER A 101 -4.09 7.17 11.01
N VAL A 102 -3.88 5.99 10.37
CA VAL A 102 -4.57 5.62 9.12
C VAL A 102 -5.28 4.28 9.23
N ASP A 103 -6.29 4.07 8.39
CA ASP A 103 -7.06 2.82 8.34
C ASP A 103 -6.51 1.85 7.30
N TYR A 104 -5.79 2.37 6.32
CA TYR A 104 -5.23 1.58 5.24
C TYR A 104 -3.85 2.10 4.81
N VAL A 105 -2.94 1.19 4.48
CA VAL A 105 -1.65 1.52 3.86
C VAL A 105 -1.53 0.78 2.54
N MET A 106 -1.14 1.50 1.49
CA MET A 106 -0.84 0.96 0.17
C MET A 106 0.67 0.86 -0.02
N LEU A 107 1.18 -0.35 -0.32
CA LEU A 107 2.56 -0.64 -0.72
C LEU A 107 2.53 -1.26 -2.11
N PHE A 108 2.35 -0.42 -3.13
CA PHE A 108 2.13 -0.86 -4.50
C PHE A 108 3.41 -0.77 -5.33
N ASN A 109 3.89 -1.92 -5.79
CA ASN A 109 5.11 -2.08 -6.60
C ASN A 109 6.38 -1.50 -5.95
N ILE A 110 6.51 -1.59 -4.62
CA ILE A 110 7.62 -0.97 -3.88
C ILE A 110 8.42 -1.97 -3.03
N LEU A 111 7.93 -3.19 -2.80
CA LEU A 111 8.57 -4.16 -1.89
C LEU A 111 9.81 -4.88 -2.48
N HIS A 112 10.33 -4.44 -3.61
CA HIS A 112 11.61 -4.90 -4.17
C HIS A 112 12.84 -4.18 -3.60
N LEU A 113 12.68 -3.55 -2.44
CA LEU A 113 13.75 -2.89 -1.68
C LEU A 113 14.68 -3.91 -1.01
N ASN A 114 15.92 -3.49 -0.71
CA ASN A 114 16.90 -4.36 -0.01
C ASN A 114 16.41 -4.81 1.38
N ASN A 115 15.60 -4.00 2.07
CA ASN A 115 15.03 -4.32 3.38
C ASN A 115 13.54 -3.96 3.43
N PRO A 116 12.66 -4.76 2.80
CA PRO A 116 11.23 -4.45 2.73
C PRO A 116 10.54 -4.48 4.10
N GLU A 117 11.09 -5.21 5.09
CA GLU A 117 10.51 -5.26 6.43
C GLU A 117 10.59 -3.91 7.17
N THR A 118 11.53 -3.03 6.84
CA THR A 118 11.56 -1.66 7.40
C THR A 118 10.31 -0.89 7.01
N LEU A 119 9.94 -0.95 5.74
CA LEU A 119 8.73 -0.31 5.24
C LEU A 119 7.45 -0.95 5.80
N LEU A 120 7.44 -2.27 5.93
CA LEU A 120 6.32 -3.00 6.52
C LEU A 120 6.12 -2.68 8.01
N ARG A 121 7.21 -2.52 8.78
CA ARG A 121 7.14 -2.06 10.18
C ARG A 121 6.61 -0.64 10.29
N GLU A 122 7.01 0.25 9.39
CA GLU A 122 6.47 1.61 9.34
C GLU A 122 4.98 1.61 8.99
N ALA A 123 4.57 0.83 7.99
CA ALA A 123 3.15 0.63 7.66
C ALA A 123 2.36 0.09 8.86
N TYR A 124 2.94 -0.87 9.60
CA TYR A 124 2.32 -1.41 10.81
C TYR A 124 2.17 -0.36 11.92
N ARG A 125 3.18 0.49 12.11
CA ARG A 125 3.18 1.55 13.12
C ARG A 125 2.04 2.54 12.91
N ILE A 126 1.89 3.04 11.69
CA ILE A 126 0.90 4.08 11.39
C ILE A 126 -0.53 3.56 11.23
N LEU A 127 -0.72 2.27 10.96
CA LEU A 127 -2.05 1.65 10.86
C LEU A 127 -2.75 1.60 12.22
N ARG A 128 -4.02 1.97 12.26
CA ARG A 128 -4.92 1.71 13.38
C ARG A 128 -5.09 0.21 13.60
N LYS A 129 -5.47 -0.20 14.80
CA LYS A 129 -5.87 -1.58 15.09
C LYS A 129 -7.06 -1.97 14.22
N GLY A 130 -6.99 -3.13 13.58
CA GLY A 130 -7.97 -3.56 12.58
C GLY A 130 -7.76 -2.95 11.20
N GLY A 131 -6.81 -2.03 11.06
CA GLY A 131 -6.42 -1.45 9.78
C GLY A 131 -5.79 -2.46 8.83
N LYS A 132 -5.78 -2.14 7.55
CA LYS A 132 -5.39 -3.05 6.48
C LYS A 132 -4.15 -2.56 5.74
N LEU A 133 -3.35 -3.52 5.34
CA LEU A 133 -2.22 -3.34 4.42
C LEU A 133 -2.60 -3.94 3.07
N GLY A 134 -2.55 -3.14 2.02
CA GLY A 134 -2.64 -3.60 0.63
C GLY A 134 -1.26 -3.63 -0.02
N ILE A 135 -0.93 -4.73 -0.63
CA ILE A 135 0.30 -4.91 -1.41
C ILE A 135 -0.09 -5.23 -2.85
N ILE A 136 0.55 -4.58 -3.81
CA ILE A 136 0.54 -4.98 -5.22
C ILE A 136 2.00 -5.20 -5.63
N HIS A 137 2.24 -6.25 -6.42
CA HIS A 137 3.53 -6.42 -7.08
C HIS A 137 3.37 -7.16 -8.41
N TRP A 138 4.39 -7.01 -9.26
CA TRP A 138 4.48 -7.76 -10.51
C TRP A 138 4.54 -9.26 -10.25
N ASN A 139 3.85 -10.03 -11.08
CA ASN A 139 3.94 -11.49 -11.06
C ASN A 139 5.41 -11.91 -11.24
N TYR A 140 5.82 -12.96 -10.53
CA TYR A 140 7.15 -13.56 -10.69
C TYR A 140 7.17 -14.41 -11.97
N ASP A 141 7.18 -13.72 -13.11
CA ASP A 141 7.12 -14.28 -14.43
C ASP A 141 8.00 -13.46 -15.37
N SER A 142 8.99 -14.12 -16.02
CA SER A 142 9.89 -13.48 -16.97
C SER A 142 9.20 -13.00 -18.25
N ALA A 143 8.01 -13.53 -18.56
CA ALA A 143 7.20 -13.09 -19.69
C ALA A 143 6.46 -11.77 -19.43
N THR A 144 6.50 -11.21 -18.20
CA THR A 144 5.94 -9.87 -17.96
C THR A 144 6.70 -8.83 -18.77
N PRO A 145 6.00 -7.91 -19.47
CA PRO A 145 6.65 -6.98 -20.41
C PRO A 145 7.53 -5.94 -19.70
N ARG A 146 7.34 -5.76 -18.41
CA ARG A 146 8.04 -4.78 -17.55
C ARG A 146 8.09 -5.24 -16.10
N GLY A 147 8.61 -4.38 -15.23
CA GLY A 147 8.75 -4.60 -13.81
C GLY A 147 10.21 -4.58 -13.37
N PRO A 148 10.48 -4.68 -12.07
CA PRO A 148 11.85 -4.78 -11.58
C PRO A 148 12.51 -6.08 -12.09
N PRO A 149 13.84 -6.13 -12.16
CA PRO A 149 14.59 -7.35 -12.48
C PRO A 149 14.10 -8.55 -11.66
N MET A 150 14.15 -9.76 -12.25
CA MET A 150 13.64 -10.97 -11.62
C MET A 150 14.33 -11.28 -10.27
N GLU A 151 15.60 -10.91 -10.14
CA GLU A 151 16.44 -11.14 -8.95
C GLU A 151 15.89 -10.40 -7.71
N ILE A 152 15.27 -9.24 -7.90
CA ILE A 152 14.71 -8.41 -6.83
C ILE A 152 13.19 -8.43 -6.79
N ARG A 153 12.54 -9.14 -7.73
CA ARG A 153 11.08 -9.21 -7.82
C ARG A 153 10.53 -10.20 -6.79
N PRO A 154 9.81 -9.75 -5.77
CA PRO A 154 9.32 -10.67 -4.74
C PRO A 154 8.19 -11.54 -5.26
N LYS A 155 8.14 -12.79 -4.78
CA LYS A 155 6.99 -13.68 -4.92
C LYS A 155 5.93 -13.34 -3.86
N PRO A 156 4.64 -13.68 -4.09
CA PRO A 156 3.59 -13.47 -3.08
C PRO A 156 3.94 -14.03 -1.70
N GLU A 157 4.50 -15.23 -1.64
CA GLU A 157 4.86 -15.91 -0.39
C GLU A 157 5.95 -15.15 0.38
N GLN A 158 6.88 -14.50 -0.33
CA GLN A 158 7.91 -13.67 0.28
C GLN A 158 7.30 -12.41 0.90
N CYS A 159 6.41 -11.72 0.17
CA CYS A 159 5.69 -10.55 0.69
C CYS A 159 4.86 -10.91 1.93
N ILE A 160 4.15 -12.06 1.91
CA ILE A 160 3.38 -12.55 3.05
C ILE A 160 4.31 -12.86 4.25
N LYS A 161 5.45 -13.50 4.01
CA LYS A 161 6.43 -13.80 5.06
C LYS A 161 6.96 -12.53 5.73
N TRP A 162 7.40 -11.55 4.93
CA TRP A 162 7.89 -10.26 5.45
C TRP A 162 6.81 -9.49 6.22
N ALA A 163 5.57 -9.47 5.71
CA ALA A 163 4.46 -8.83 6.38
C ALA A 163 4.13 -9.51 7.73
N ARG A 164 4.14 -10.85 7.79
CA ARG A 164 3.96 -11.61 9.04
C ARG A 164 5.05 -11.32 10.07
N ASN A 165 6.32 -11.27 9.64
CA ASN A 165 7.45 -10.90 10.49
C ASN A 165 7.30 -9.47 11.04
N SER A 166 6.57 -8.61 10.33
CA SER A 166 6.26 -7.24 10.74
C SER A 166 4.97 -7.10 11.56
N GLY A 167 4.29 -8.21 11.89
CA GLY A 167 3.11 -8.25 12.77
C GLY A 167 1.76 -8.36 12.08
N PHE A 168 1.72 -8.37 10.74
CA PHE A 168 0.47 -8.52 9.99
C PHE A 168 -0.03 -9.96 9.97
N ASN A 169 -1.36 -10.13 9.91
CA ASN A 169 -2.03 -11.41 9.91
C ASN A 169 -3.11 -11.48 8.82
N HIS A 170 -3.73 -12.66 8.66
CA HIS A 170 -4.85 -12.92 7.75
C HIS A 170 -4.58 -12.52 6.29
N PRO A 171 -3.51 -13.04 5.64
CA PRO A 171 -3.23 -12.72 4.25
C PRO A 171 -4.30 -13.30 3.32
N LEU A 172 -4.82 -12.46 2.45
CA LEU A 172 -5.68 -12.84 1.34
C LEU A 172 -5.02 -12.40 0.05
N GLN A 173 -4.79 -13.34 -0.85
CA GLN A 173 -4.13 -13.10 -2.13
C GLN A 173 -5.16 -13.01 -3.25
N TYR A 174 -4.91 -12.10 -4.20
CA TYR A 174 -5.76 -11.84 -5.35
C TYR A 174 -4.93 -11.82 -6.63
N ASP A 175 -5.45 -12.45 -7.67
CA ASP A 175 -5.02 -12.20 -9.04
C ASP A 175 -5.63 -10.87 -9.51
N LEU A 176 -4.80 -9.92 -9.85
CA LEU A 176 -5.24 -8.60 -10.34
C LEU A 176 -5.33 -8.53 -11.85
N LYS A 177 -5.09 -9.67 -12.52
CA LYS A 177 -4.99 -9.84 -13.98
C LYS A 177 -3.81 -9.10 -14.61
N SER A 178 -3.61 -9.37 -15.90
CA SER A 178 -2.46 -8.92 -16.68
C SER A 178 -1.15 -9.39 -16.05
N TYR A 179 -0.52 -8.60 -15.20
CA TYR A 179 0.85 -8.85 -14.77
C TYR A 179 1.08 -8.68 -13.26
N HIS A 180 0.01 -8.56 -12.45
CA HIS A 180 0.14 -8.23 -11.04
C HIS A 180 -0.65 -9.18 -10.15
N TYR A 181 -0.12 -9.41 -8.96
CA TYR A 181 -0.85 -9.95 -7.83
C TYR A 181 -1.11 -8.87 -6.78
N GLY A 182 -2.14 -9.09 -5.97
CA GLY A 182 -2.45 -8.27 -4.81
C GLY A 182 -2.54 -9.11 -3.54
N ILE A 183 -2.22 -8.52 -2.40
CA ILE A 183 -2.37 -9.13 -1.09
C ILE A 183 -2.99 -8.12 -0.15
N VAL A 184 -3.96 -8.55 0.65
CA VAL A 184 -4.50 -7.76 1.77
C VAL A 184 -4.18 -8.49 3.06
N LEU A 185 -3.64 -7.76 4.03
CA LEU A 185 -3.37 -8.25 5.39
C LEU A 185 -3.99 -7.29 6.41
N THR A 186 -4.11 -7.74 7.65
CA THR A 186 -4.70 -6.94 8.73
C THR A 186 -3.72 -6.76 9.89
N LYS A 187 -3.66 -5.55 10.45
CA LYS A 187 -3.07 -5.30 11.76
C LYS A 187 -4.08 -5.71 12.81
N GLU A 188 -3.82 -6.79 13.55
CA GLU A 188 -4.73 -7.22 14.61
C GLU A 188 -4.87 -6.17 15.72
N GLY A 189 -6.10 -5.97 16.19
CA GLY A 189 -6.36 -5.35 17.48
C GLY A 189 -5.94 -6.30 18.61
N LYS A 190 -5.68 -5.78 19.82
CA LYS A 190 -5.52 -6.65 20.98
C LYS A 190 -6.74 -7.56 21.08
N ARG A 191 -6.56 -8.88 20.92
CA ARG A 191 -7.61 -9.84 21.28
C ARG A 191 -7.93 -9.62 22.74
N TRP A 192 -9.11 -9.14 23.07
CA TRP A 192 -9.66 -9.35 24.38
C TRP A 192 -9.76 -10.86 24.55
N LYS A 193 -8.93 -11.45 25.45
CA LYS A 193 -9.14 -12.82 25.89
C LYS A 193 -10.55 -12.83 26.47
N THR A 194 -11.51 -13.39 25.74
CA THR A 194 -12.83 -13.71 26.28
C THR A 194 -12.55 -14.71 27.41
N ILE A 195 -12.56 -14.22 28.66
CA ILE A 195 -12.54 -15.09 29.83
C ILE A 195 -13.89 -15.76 29.82
N ILE A 196 -13.93 -16.99 29.29
CA ILE A 196 -15.10 -17.88 29.47
C ILE A 196 -15.06 -18.26 30.94
N ILE A 197 -15.79 -17.52 31.77
CA ILE A 197 -16.11 -17.97 33.14
C ILE A 197 -17.11 -19.10 32.97
N LEU A 198 -16.61 -20.33 32.93
CA LEU A 198 -17.44 -21.50 33.15
C LEU A 198 -17.91 -21.44 34.62
N SER A 199 -19.06 -20.82 34.85
CA SER A 199 -19.77 -20.99 36.12
C SER A 199 -20.17 -22.45 36.23
N LYS A 200 -19.45 -23.20 37.06
CA LYS A 200 -19.89 -24.48 37.54
C LYS A 200 -21.17 -24.26 38.35
N ILE A 201 -22.30 -24.57 37.75
CA ILE A 201 -23.54 -24.77 38.48
C ILE A 201 -23.43 -26.16 39.12
N LYS A 202 -23.37 -26.18 40.43
CA LYS A 202 -23.60 -27.39 41.27
C LYS A 202 -25.09 -27.68 41.30
#